data_245f011f2562f4c057fa5d869ce8e4ed
#
_entry.id   245f011f2562f4c057fa5d869ce8e4ed
#
_cell.length_a   1.000
_cell.length_b   1.000
_cell.length_c   1.000
_cell.angle_alpha   90.00
_cell.angle_beta   90.00
_cell.angle_gamma   90.00
#
_symmetry.space_group_name_H-M   'P 1'
#
loop_
_entity.id
_entity.type
_entity.pdbx_description
1 polymer ?
#
loop_
_entity_poly.entity_id
_entity_poly.type
_entity_poly.pdbx_seq_one_letter_code
_entity_poly.pdbx_strand_id
1 'polypeptide(L)'
;MNGRNRLLLPLISLTMAPALTMAGELTLTGEGSVRYEPDSARLQFTASAEDPLANKASDQVRQQMEKWREGIENWRDQLADYSDAQLNLYTRTIPPAERGGQSTQQAVASQTVSFSISDLTLLNPLLEQAQALGMEYNLGPQQFYHSNEPQLEREALAAAIADARAQCEFVARELNQSCGEVVTMNINSGYRPVPMMMAEARAAKDVVTSVGVREMTASVSATFTLE
;
A
#
# COMPACT_ATOMS: atom_id res chain seq x y z
N MET A 1 -31.88 23.66 96.88
CA MET A 1 -31.14 24.64 96.11
C MET A 1 -30.66 23.97 94.80
N ASN A 2 -31.11 24.51 93.67
CA ASN A 2 -31.13 23.90 92.37
C ASN A 2 -29.75 23.88 91.67
N GLY A 3 -29.28 22.69 91.27
CA GLY A 3 -28.16 22.52 90.32
C GLY A 3 -28.65 21.93 89.02
N ARG A 4 -28.75 22.77 88.02
CA ARG A 4 -29.17 22.38 86.63
C ARG A 4 -27.98 21.76 85.94
N ASN A 5 -27.94 20.45 85.71
CA ASN A 5 -27.03 19.75 84.81
C ASN A 5 -27.47 20.06 83.37
N ARG A 6 -26.61 20.75 82.63
CA ARG A 6 -26.73 20.88 81.18
C ARG A 6 -25.93 19.75 80.52
N LEU A 7 -26.63 18.79 79.93
CA LEU A 7 -26.04 17.80 79.02
C LEU A 7 -25.67 18.53 77.69
N LEU A 8 -24.38 18.59 77.43
CA LEU A 8 -23.84 18.93 76.11
C LEU A 8 -23.80 17.67 75.26
N LEU A 9 -24.67 17.57 74.22
CA LEU A 9 -24.55 16.57 73.17
C LEU A 9 -23.45 16.99 72.20
N PRO A 10 -22.48 16.15 71.86
CA PRO A 10 -21.56 16.41 70.79
C PRO A 10 -22.23 16.22 69.43
N LEU A 11 -22.20 17.23 68.61
CA LEU A 11 -22.63 17.24 67.22
C LEU A 11 -21.57 16.46 66.39
N ILE A 12 -21.85 15.21 66.02
CA ILE A 12 -21.00 14.42 65.11
C ILE A 12 -21.29 14.92 63.71
N SER A 13 -20.37 15.73 63.14
CA SER A 13 -20.37 16.10 61.74
C SER A 13 -19.87 14.90 60.90
N LEU A 14 -20.77 14.26 60.18
CA LEU A 14 -20.47 13.21 59.21
C LEU A 14 -19.86 13.87 57.97
N THR A 15 -18.54 13.85 57.84
CA THR A 15 -17.83 14.27 56.61
C THR A 15 -17.99 13.18 55.55
N MET A 16 -18.83 13.44 54.55
CA MET A 16 -18.98 12.66 53.36
C MET A 16 -17.75 12.85 52.50
N ALA A 17 -16.77 11.93 52.55
CA ALA A 17 -15.63 11.91 51.64
C ALA A 17 -16.13 11.56 50.24
N PRO A 18 -15.74 12.32 49.18
CA PRO A 18 -16.05 11.93 47.82
C PRO A 18 -15.36 10.60 47.49
N ALA A 19 -16.14 9.59 47.11
CA ALA A 19 -15.61 8.36 46.55
C ALA A 19 -14.89 8.73 45.23
N LEU A 20 -13.57 8.62 45.17
CA LEU A 20 -12.82 8.61 43.96
C LEU A 20 -13.22 7.37 43.18
N THR A 21 -14.11 7.50 42.20
CA THR A 21 -14.38 6.46 41.23
C THR A 21 -13.11 6.30 40.42
N MET A 22 -12.37 5.22 40.61
CA MET A 22 -11.28 4.84 39.72
C MET A 22 -11.93 4.40 38.41
N ALA A 23 -11.86 5.26 37.40
CA ALA A 23 -12.26 4.88 36.05
C ALA A 23 -11.31 3.77 35.57
N GLY A 24 -11.88 2.65 35.15
CA GLY A 24 -11.11 1.58 34.49
C GLY A 24 -10.64 2.06 33.12
N GLU A 25 -9.58 1.44 32.61
CA GLU A 25 -9.14 1.63 31.23
C GLU A 25 -9.31 0.35 30.43
N LEU A 26 -9.73 0.50 29.17
CA LEU A 26 -9.93 -0.59 28.23
C LEU A 26 -9.13 -0.31 26.96
N THR A 27 -8.15 -1.15 26.65
CA THR A 27 -7.38 -1.07 25.41
C THR A 27 -7.88 -2.11 24.42
N LEU A 28 -8.21 -1.66 23.21
CA LEU A 28 -8.76 -2.46 22.12
C LEU A 28 -8.04 -2.16 20.82
N THR A 29 -8.10 -3.13 19.91
CA THR A 29 -7.65 -2.94 18.51
C THR A 29 -8.88 -2.95 17.62
N GLY A 30 -9.09 -1.84 16.90
CA GLY A 30 -10.09 -1.76 15.85
C GLY A 30 -9.47 -2.01 14.49
N GLU A 31 -10.22 -2.67 13.63
CA GLU A 31 -9.84 -2.97 12.25
C GLU A 31 -10.86 -2.38 11.28
N GLY A 32 -10.37 -1.88 10.14
CA GLY A 32 -11.22 -1.35 9.09
C GLY A 32 -10.69 -1.67 7.72
N SER A 33 -11.58 -1.89 6.77
CA SER A 33 -11.19 -2.17 5.40
C SER A 33 -12.15 -1.53 4.40
N VAL A 34 -11.59 -1.21 3.20
CA VAL A 34 -12.34 -0.70 2.06
C VAL A 34 -11.93 -1.49 0.82
N ARG A 35 -12.93 -1.99 0.09
CA ARG A 35 -12.70 -2.68 -1.18
C ARG A 35 -12.72 -1.68 -2.33
N TYR A 36 -11.80 -1.83 -3.26
CA TYR A 36 -11.69 -0.98 -4.43
C TYR A 36 -11.17 -1.73 -5.66
N GLU A 37 -11.45 -1.21 -6.83
CA GLU A 37 -10.84 -1.64 -8.09
C GLU A 37 -9.75 -0.65 -8.47
N PRO A 38 -8.51 -1.10 -8.78
CA PRO A 38 -7.49 -0.22 -9.32
C PRO A 38 -7.95 0.43 -10.63
N ASP A 39 -7.67 1.71 -10.79
CA ASP A 39 -7.94 2.50 -11.99
C ASP A 39 -6.67 2.95 -12.71
N SER A 40 -5.52 2.72 -12.11
CA SER A 40 -4.22 3.23 -12.54
C SER A 40 -3.13 2.16 -12.45
N ALA A 41 -2.09 2.31 -13.24
CA ALA A 41 -0.90 1.44 -13.18
C ALA A 41 0.41 2.22 -13.35
N ARG A 42 1.47 1.76 -12.66
CA ARG A 42 2.86 2.15 -12.90
C ARG A 42 3.53 1.06 -13.71
N LEU A 43 4.09 1.44 -14.85
CA LEU A 43 4.67 0.50 -15.80
C LEU A 43 6.15 0.79 -16.00
N GLN A 44 6.91 -0.29 -16.20
CA GLN A 44 8.32 -0.22 -16.57
C GLN A 44 8.58 -1.21 -17.69
N PHE A 45 9.27 -0.73 -18.74
CA PHE A 45 9.72 -1.54 -19.85
C PHE A 45 11.22 -1.31 -20.05
N THR A 46 11.96 -2.39 -20.28
CA THR A 46 13.41 -2.33 -20.43
C THR A 46 13.81 -2.87 -21.81
N ALA A 47 14.44 -2.01 -22.59
CA ALA A 47 15.17 -2.40 -23.77
C ALA A 47 16.54 -2.92 -23.36
N SER A 48 16.97 -4.09 -23.83
CA SER A 48 18.28 -4.66 -23.53
C SER A 48 18.94 -5.25 -24.77
N ALA A 49 20.26 -5.14 -24.86
CA ALA A 49 21.04 -5.74 -25.91
C ALA A 49 22.43 -6.18 -25.42
N GLU A 50 22.94 -7.22 -26.02
CA GLU A 50 24.25 -7.77 -25.70
C GLU A 50 25.09 -7.89 -26.98
N ASP A 51 26.31 -7.37 -26.95
CA ASP A 51 27.27 -7.47 -28.06
C ASP A 51 28.71 -7.52 -27.49
N PRO A 52 29.66 -8.18 -28.13
CA PRO A 52 31.07 -8.08 -27.74
C PRO A 52 31.60 -6.64 -27.71
N LEU A 53 31.02 -5.76 -28.51
CA LEU A 53 31.39 -4.33 -28.62
C LEU A 53 30.32 -3.47 -27.90
N ALA A 54 30.74 -2.70 -26.90
CA ALA A 54 29.87 -1.86 -26.09
C ALA A 54 29.08 -0.82 -26.90
N ASN A 55 29.69 -0.23 -27.94
CA ASN A 55 29.03 0.71 -28.84
C ASN A 55 27.87 0.05 -29.62
N LYS A 56 28.04 -1.20 -30.06
CA LYS A 56 26.98 -1.91 -30.78
C LYS A 56 25.82 -2.27 -29.87
N ALA A 57 26.09 -2.75 -28.64
CA ALA A 57 25.05 -3.01 -27.65
C ALA A 57 24.24 -1.71 -27.36
N SER A 58 24.93 -0.58 -27.17
CA SER A 58 24.28 0.71 -26.94
C SER A 58 23.47 1.19 -28.15
N ASP A 59 23.98 1.00 -29.38
CA ASP A 59 23.28 1.39 -30.61
C ASP A 59 21.99 0.60 -30.82
N GLN A 60 22.00 -0.71 -30.48
CA GLN A 60 20.81 -1.56 -30.56
C GLN A 60 19.74 -1.12 -29.56
N VAL A 61 20.11 -0.82 -28.31
CA VAL A 61 19.18 -0.30 -27.30
C VAL A 61 18.61 1.05 -27.74
N ARG A 62 19.44 1.95 -28.27
CA ARG A 62 18.98 3.26 -28.79
C ARG A 62 17.94 3.09 -29.90
N GLN A 63 18.19 2.23 -30.87
CA GLN A 63 17.24 1.96 -31.95
C GLN A 63 15.92 1.35 -31.47
N GLN A 64 15.98 0.46 -30.46
CA GLN A 64 14.81 -0.12 -29.83
C GLN A 64 13.98 0.95 -29.11
N MET A 65 14.64 1.87 -28.38
CA MET A 65 13.99 2.99 -27.71
C MET A 65 13.42 4.03 -28.66
N GLU A 66 14.06 4.29 -29.82
CA GLU A 66 13.49 5.14 -30.87
C GLU A 66 12.18 4.55 -31.41
N LYS A 67 12.16 3.26 -31.75
CA LYS A 67 10.95 2.56 -32.19
C LYS A 67 9.86 2.52 -31.12
N TRP A 68 10.25 2.42 -29.86
CA TRP A 68 9.31 2.51 -28.74
C TRP A 68 8.64 3.89 -28.72
N ARG A 69 9.41 4.99 -28.76
CA ARG A 69 8.88 6.36 -28.75
C ARG A 69 7.95 6.62 -29.94
N GLU A 70 8.32 6.15 -31.13
CA GLU A 70 7.46 6.23 -32.33
C GLU A 70 6.16 5.45 -32.14
N GLY A 71 6.22 4.23 -31.59
CA GLY A 71 5.08 3.37 -31.41
C GLY A 71 4.07 3.84 -30.37
N ILE A 72 4.52 4.63 -29.39
CA ILE A 72 3.65 5.17 -28.32
C ILE A 72 3.23 6.63 -28.58
N GLU A 73 3.58 7.25 -29.68
CA GLU A 73 3.36 8.67 -29.96
C GLU A 73 1.90 9.08 -29.73
N ASN A 74 0.94 8.27 -30.17
CA ASN A 74 -0.49 8.52 -30.02
C ASN A 74 -1.00 8.47 -28.56
N TRP A 75 -0.25 7.86 -27.67
CA TRP A 75 -0.60 7.71 -26.24
C TRP A 75 0.29 8.55 -25.34
N ARG A 76 1.32 9.19 -25.88
CA ARG A 76 2.38 9.87 -25.11
C ARG A 76 1.84 10.87 -24.09
N ASP A 77 0.81 11.63 -24.45
CA ASP A 77 0.20 12.65 -23.58
C ASP A 77 -0.64 12.03 -22.44
N GLN A 78 -0.97 10.75 -22.52
CA GLN A 78 -1.71 10.02 -21.51
C GLN A 78 -0.77 9.27 -20.54
N LEU A 79 0.54 9.32 -20.78
CA LEU A 79 1.56 8.70 -19.93
C LEU A 79 2.11 9.73 -18.95
N ALA A 80 1.65 9.67 -17.70
CA ALA A 80 2.13 10.55 -16.64
C ALA A 80 3.51 10.12 -16.13
N ASP A 81 4.30 11.07 -15.66
CA ASP A 81 5.62 10.84 -15.05
C ASP A 81 6.59 10.06 -15.97
N TYR A 82 6.46 10.23 -17.26
CA TYR A 82 7.29 9.51 -18.22
C TYR A 82 8.77 9.85 -18.07
N SER A 83 9.59 8.83 -17.88
CA SER A 83 11.04 8.91 -17.78
C SER A 83 11.69 7.76 -18.52
N ASP A 84 12.67 8.05 -19.39
CA ASP A 84 13.50 7.07 -20.08
C ASP A 84 15.01 7.28 -19.83
N ALA A 85 15.33 7.98 -18.72
CA ALA A 85 16.70 8.38 -18.39
C ALA A 85 17.54 7.28 -17.70
N GLN A 86 16.94 6.14 -17.34
CA GLN A 86 17.67 5.04 -16.67
C GLN A 86 18.42 4.20 -17.70
N LEU A 87 19.71 4.49 -17.88
CA LEU A 87 20.61 3.80 -18.80
C LEU A 87 21.69 3.06 -18.03
N ASN A 88 21.95 1.79 -18.38
CA ASN A 88 23.03 0.99 -17.84
C ASN A 88 23.89 0.42 -18.98
N LEU A 89 25.20 0.42 -18.79
CA LEU A 89 26.17 -0.22 -19.69
C LEU A 89 27.26 -0.85 -18.82
N TYR A 90 27.44 -2.15 -18.95
CA TYR A 90 28.50 -2.88 -18.25
C TYR A 90 29.03 -4.03 -19.11
N THR A 91 30.19 -4.58 -18.74
CA THR A 91 30.77 -5.74 -19.39
C THR A 91 30.77 -6.91 -18.43
N ARG A 92 30.31 -8.07 -18.90
CA ARG A 92 30.38 -9.33 -18.16
C ARG A 92 31.35 -10.28 -18.85
N THR A 93 32.01 -11.13 -18.04
CA THR A 93 32.86 -12.21 -18.52
C THR A 93 32.04 -13.49 -18.59
N ILE A 94 31.97 -14.10 -19.77
CA ILE A 94 31.32 -15.39 -19.97
C ILE A 94 32.40 -16.49 -19.82
N PRO A 95 32.22 -17.42 -18.87
CA PRO A 95 33.11 -18.56 -18.72
C PRO A 95 33.12 -19.43 -19.99
N PRO A 96 34.22 -20.12 -20.31
CA PRO A 96 34.26 -21.01 -21.43
C PRO A 96 33.31 -22.20 -21.22
N ALA A 97 32.68 -22.65 -22.32
CA ALA A 97 31.78 -23.82 -22.29
C ALA A 97 32.55 -25.12 -22.06
N GLU A 98 33.82 -25.18 -22.42
CA GLU A 98 34.69 -26.36 -22.28
C GLU A 98 35.83 -26.08 -21.29
N ARG A 99 36.26 -27.13 -20.58
CA ARG A 99 37.38 -27.07 -19.62
C ARG A 99 38.68 -26.74 -20.38
N GLY A 100 39.28 -25.57 -20.10
CA GLY A 100 40.49 -25.07 -20.76
C GLY A 100 40.28 -24.12 -21.92
N GLY A 101 39.04 -23.78 -22.24
CA GLY A 101 38.70 -22.71 -23.20
C GLY A 101 39.00 -21.31 -22.64
N GLN A 102 38.96 -20.32 -23.51
CA GLN A 102 39.13 -18.89 -23.12
C GLN A 102 37.77 -18.27 -22.74
N SER A 103 37.75 -17.45 -21.69
CA SER A 103 36.61 -16.63 -21.36
C SER A 103 36.41 -15.53 -22.41
N THR A 104 35.16 -15.22 -22.71
CA THR A 104 34.81 -14.09 -23.61
C THR A 104 34.19 -12.95 -22.82
N GLN A 105 34.41 -11.72 -23.30
CA GLN A 105 33.77 -10.55 -22.74
C GLN A 105 32.56 -10.16 -23.59
N GLN A 106 31.48 -9.76 -22.93
CA GLN A 106 30.26 -9.30 -23.56
C GLN A 106 29.77 -8.05 -22.86
N ALA A 107 29.56 -6.99 -23.62
CA ALA A 107 28.94 -5.79 -23.15
C ALA A 107 27.41 -5.97 -23.12
N VAL A 108 26.79 -5.52 -22.06
CA VAL A 108 25.34 -5.48 -21.87
C VAL A 108 24.93 -4.03 -21.74
N ALA A 109 24.06 -3.57 -22.62
CA ALA A 109 23.41 -2.28 -22.55
C ALA A 109 21.92 -2.47 -22.21
N SER A 110 21.37 -1.62 -21.36
CA SER A 110 19.93 -1.59 -21.12
C SER A 110 19.44 -0.18 -20.83
N GLN A 111 18.23 0.13 -21.26
CA GLN A 111 17.54 1.38 -20.97
C GLN A 111 16.12 1.08 -20.54
N THR A 112 15.73 1.63 -19.39
CA THR A 112 14.38 1.45 -18.83
C THR A 112 13.58 2.72 -19.02
N VAL A 113 12.35 2.54 -19.51
CA VAL A 113 11.32 3.55 -19.52
C VAL A 113 10.31 3.25 -18.41
N SER A 114 9.89 4.29 -17.69
CA SER A 114 8.88 4.21 -16.64
C SER A 114 7.84 5.31 -16.80
N PHE A 115 6.60 5.02 -16.51
CA PHE A 115 5.49 5.96 -16.55
C PHE A 115 4.27 5.41 -15.77
N SER A 116 3.27 6.26 -15.57
CA SER A 116 1.98 5.89 -15.01
C SER A 116 0.87 6.10 -16.04
N ILE A 117 -0.14 5.24 -15.98
CA ILE A 117 -1.39 5.37 -16.74
C ILE A 117 -2.57 5.45 -15.77
N SER A 118 -3.54 6.30 -16.06
CA SER A 118 -4.82 6.45 -15.35
C SER A 118 -6.00 5.84 -16.11
N ASP A 119 -5.74 5.29 -17.29
CA ASP A 119 -6.68 4.53 -18.11
C ASP A 119 -6.09 3.14 -18.39
N LEU A 120 -6.61 2.14 -17.71
CA LEU A 120 -6.14 0.76 -17.85
C LEU A 120 -6.45 0.13 -19.22
N THR A 121 -7.28 0.77 -20.07
CA THR A 121 -7.49 0.32 -21.46
C THR A 121 -6.23 0.43 -22.30
N LEU A 122 -5.29 1.32 -21.92
CA LEU A 122 -4.00 1.46 -22.56
C LEU A 122 -3.00 0.34 -22.23
N LEU A 123 -3.29 -0.46 -21.20
CA LEU A 123 -2.35 -1.48 -20.71
C LEU A 123 -1.97 -2.50 -21.80
N ASN A 124 -2.97 -3.14 -22.40
CA ASN A 124 -2.72 -4.17 -23.42
C ASN A 124 -2.05 -3.62 -24.69
N PRO A 125 -2.48 -2.48 -25.27
CA PRO A 125 -1.75 -1.85 -26.39
C PRO A 125 -0.29 -1.56 -26.08
N LEU A 126 0.04 -1.05 -24.87
CA LEU A 126 1.42 -0.78 -24.47
C LEU A 126 2.23 -2.06 -24.28
N LEU A 127 1.63 -3.11 -23.73
CA LEU A 127 2.27 -4.44 -23.60
C LEU A 127 2.54 -5.06 -24.98
N GLU A 128 1.60 -4.99 -25.92
CA GLU A 128 1.78 -5.47 -27.29
C GLU A 128 2.92 -4.74 -28.00
N GLN A 129 3.00 -3.41 -27.84
CA GLN A 129 4.10 -2.62 -28.40
C GLN A 129 5.46 -3.01 -27.81
N ALA A 130 5.53 -3.20 -26.47
CA ALA A 130 6.76 -3.64 -25.82
C ALA A 130 7.19 -5.05 -26.27
N GLN A 131 6.25 -5.97 -26.38
CA GLN A 131 6.49 -7.34 -26.85
C GLN A 131 6.96 -7.36 -28.30
N ALA A 132 6.36 -6.58 -29.18
CA ALA A 132 6.75 -6.47 -30.59
C ALA A 132 8.19 -5.97 -30.74
N LEU A 133 8.68 -5.18 -29.81
CA LEU A 133 10.05 -4.68 -29.77
C LEU A 133 11.00 -5.57 -28.96
N GLY A 134 10.52 -6.66 -28.35
CA GLY A 134 11.32 -7.53 -27.49
C GLY A 134 11.79 -6.84 -26.20
N MET A 135 11.03 -5.88 -25.68
CA MET A 135 11.34 -5.24 -24.41
C MET A 135 10.90 -6.15 -23.24
N GLU A 136 11.71 -6.13 -22.18
CA GLU A 136 11.42 -6.85 -20.95
C GLU A 136 10.49 -6.02 -20.06
N TYR A 137 9.57 -6.67 -19.36
CA TYR A 137 8.73 -6.03 -18.36
C TYR A 137 8.34 -7.04 -17.26
N ASN A 138 8.02 -6.50 -16.10
CA ASN A 138 7.43 -7.27 -15.00
C ASN A 138 6.14 -6.59 -14.56
N LEU A 139 5.02 -7.30 -14.70
CA LEU A 139 3.72 -6.81 -14.33
C LEU A 139 3.16 -7.70 -13.21
N GLY A 140 3.08 -7.15 -12.03
CA GLY A 140 2.54 -7.83 -10.86
C GLY A 140 1.49 -6.98 -10.14
N PRO A 141 0.90 -7.50 -9.07
CA PRO A 141 -0.15 -6.78 -8.35
C PRO A 141 0.26 -5.38 -7.85
N GLN A 142 1.52 -5.19 -7.51
CA GLN A 142 2.01 -3.93 -6.91
C GLN A 142 2.07 -2.76 -7.90
N GLN A 143 2.03 -3.03 -9.20
CA GLN A 143 2.02 -2.00 -10.24
C GLN A 143 0.67 -1.30 -10.35
N PHE A 144 -0.41 -1.94 -9.92
CA PHE A 144 -1.75 -1.39 -9.99
C PHE A 144 -2.13 -0.68 -8.70
N TYR A 145 -2.76 0.48 -8.80
CA TYR A 145 -3.19 1.30 -7.67
C TYR A 145 -4.49 2.05 -8.01
N HIS A 146 -5.08 2.70 -7.03
CA HIS A 146 -6.21 3.60 -7.24
C HIS A 146 -5.72 5.05 -7.19
N SER A 147 -6.17 5.87 -8.13
CA SER A 147 -5.76 7.29 -8.24
C SER A 147 -6.02 8.09 -6.96
N ASN A 148 -7.01 7.67 -6.15
CA ASN A 148 -7.37 8.31 -4.89
C ASN A 148 -7.07 7.42 -3.66
N GLU A 149 -5.88 6.77 -3.63
CA GLU A 149 -5.42 5.99 -2.46
C GLU A 149 -5.56 6.76 -1.13
N PRO A 150 -5.22 8.07 -1.04
CA PRO A 150 -5.35 8.79 0.22
C PRO A 150 -6.80 8.88 0.76
N GLN A 151 -7.79 8.81 -0.11
CA GLN A 151 -9.19 8.76 0.31
C GLN A 151 -9.55 7.37 0.86
N LEU A 152 -9.12 6.31 0.17
CA LEU A 152 -9.34 4.93 0.63
C LEU A 152 -8.67 4.67 1.98
N GLU A 153 -7.48 5.19 2.18
CA GLU A 153 -6.77 5.14 3.48
C GLU A 153 -7.58 5.81 4.60
N ARG A 154 -8.13 6.99 4.34
CA ARG A 154 -8.98 7.69 5.32
C ARG A 154 -10.27 6.93 5.62
N GLU A 155 -10.89 6.33 4.62
CA GLU A 155 -12.10 5.52 4.79
C GLU A 155 -11.82 4.25 5.60
N ALA A 156 -10.74 3.53 5.29
CA ALA A 156 -10.32 2.37 6.06
C ALA A 156 -9.98 2.74 7.51
N LEU A 157 -9.30 3.86 7.73
CA LEU A 157 -8.99 4.37 9.07
C LEU A 157 -10.25 4.75 9.84
N ALA A 158 -11.20 5.43 9.19
CA ALA A 158 -12.47 5.79 9.82
C ALA A 158 -13.26 4.54 10.24
N ALA A 159 -13.26 3.50 9.41
CA ALA A 159 -13.87 2.21 9.75
C ALA A 159 -13.17 1.55 10.94
N ALA A 160 -11.83 1.57 11.01
CA ALA A 160 -11.07 1.02 12.13
C ALA A 160 -11.36 1.76 13.46
N ILE A 161 -11.48 3.09 13.42
CA ILE A 161 -11.84 3.89 14.60
C ILE A 161 -13.27 3.57 15.05
N ALA A 162 -14.20 3.45 14.12
CA ALA A 162 -15.58 3.09 14.42
C ALA A 162 -15.69 1.69 15.03
N ASP A 163 -14.92 0.73 14.54
CA ASP A 163 -14.85 -0.63 15.07
C ASP A 163 -14.30 -0.65 16.50
N ALA A 164 -13.18 0.03 16.76
CA ALA A 164 -12.63 0.16 18.13
C ALA A 164 -13.66 0.73 19.11
N ARG A 165 -14.42 1.76 18.68
CA ARG A 165 -15.48 2.36 19.49
C ARG A 165 -16.63 1.38 19.74
N ALA A 166 -17.08 0.69 18.72
CA ALA A 166 -18.15 -0.32 18.83
C ALA A 166 -17.76 -1.48 19.78
N GLN A 167 -16.51 -1.93 19.72
CA GLN A 167 -15.98 -2.93 20.63
C GLN A 167 -15.95 -2.42 22.08
N CYS A 168 -15.54 -1.17 22.30
CA CYS A 168 -15.57 -0.55 23.63
C CYS A 168 -16.99 -0.50 24.20
N GLU A 169 -17.95 -0.05 23.40
CA GLU A 169 -19.37 0.04 23.81
C GLU A 169 -19.96 -1.34 24.10
N PHE A 170 -19.54 -2.37 23.37
CA PHE A 170 -19.95 -3.75 23.65
C PHE A 170 -19.40 -4.23 24.98
N VAL A 171 -18.08 -4.12 25.21
CA VAL A 171 -17.43 -4.60 26.44
C VAL A 171 -17.93 -3.82 27.67
N ALA A 172 -18.06 -2.50 27.57
CA ALA A 172 -18.57 -1.67 28.66
C ALA A 172 -19.98 -2.10 29.08
N ARG A 173 -20.84 -2.38 28.13
CA ARG A 173 -22.21 -2.87 28.39
C ARG A 173 -22.23 -4.21 29.10
N GLU A 174 -21.37 -5.17 28.74
CA GLU A 174 -21.26 -6.47 29.42
C GLU A 174 -20.72 -6.33 30.84
N LEU A 175 -19.96 -5.26 31.13
CA LEU A 175 -19.45 -4.94 32.47
C LEU A 175 -20.41 -4.06 33.31
N ASN A 176 -21.59 -3.69 32.77
CA ASN A 176 -22.52 -2.71 33.36
C ASN A 176 -21.86 -1.32 33.55
N GLN A 177 -21.05 -0.91 32.63
CA GLN A 177 -20.36 0.37 32.55
C GLN A 177 -20.67 1.07 31.21
N SER A 178 -20.18 2.31 31.02
CA SER A 178 -20.22 3.02 29.75
C SER A 178 -18.83 3.21 29.16
N CYS A 179 -18.73 3.24 27.82
CA CYS A 179 -17.51 3.56 27.12
C CYS A 179 -17.30 5.05 27.12
N GLY A 180 -16.26 5.51 27.82
CA GLY A 180 -15.94 6.91 27.99
C GLY A 180 -15.06 7.49 26.86
N GLU A 181 -14.19 8.43 27.22
CA GLU A 181 -13.31 9.13 26.29
C GLU A 181 -12.09 8.29 25.88
N VAL A 182 -11.50 8.68 24.74
CA VAL A 182 -10.23 8.11 24.27
C VAL A 182 -9.08 8.71 25.08
N VAL A 183 -8.35 7.88 25.82
CA VAL A 183 -7.15 8.26 26.58
C VAL A 183 -5.92 8.32 25.65
N THR A 184 -5.74 7.26 24.86
CA THR A 184 -4.65 7.16 23.86
C THR A 184 -5.16 6.49 22.60
N MET A 185 -4.58 6.88 21.46
CA MET A 185 -4.83 6.23 20.18
C MET A 185 -3.52 6.14 19.39
N ASN A 186 -3.16 4.92 19.00
CA ASN A 186 -2.06 4.64 18.10
C ASN A 186 -2.59 4.16 16.76
N ILE A 187 -2.26 4.89 15.70
CA ILE A 187 -2.63 4.52 14.33
C ILE A 187 -1.48 3.68 13.76
N ASN A 188 -1.75 2.42 13.47
CA ASN A 188 -0.80 1.55 12.78
C ASN A 188 -0.89 1.85 11.27
N SER A 189 -0.07 2.81 10.82
CA SER A 189 -0.07 3.31 9.43
C SER A 189 0.62 2.34 8.44
N GLY A 190 0.37 1.06 8.57
CA GLY A 190 0.81 0.03 7.63
C GLY A 190 -0.27 -0.26 6.60
N TYR A 191 -0.72 0.75 5.82
CA TYR A 191 -1.64 0.52 4.72
C TYR A 191 -0.99 -0.43 3.71
N ARG A 192 -1.53 -1.64 3.56
CA ARG A 192 -1.07 -2.63 2.58
C ARG A 192 -2.24 -3.07 1.72
N PRO A 193 -2.24 -2.71 0.43
CA PRO A 193 -3.19 -3.28 -0.51
C PRO A 193 -2.99 -4.79 -0.59
N VAL A 194 -4.00 -5.56 -0.25
CA VAL A 194 -3.98 -7.02 -0.38
C VAL A 194 -4.76 -7.39 -1.62
N PRO A 195 -4.15 -8.09 -2.60
CA PRO A 195 -4.89 -8.62 -3.74
C PRO A 195 -5.90 -9.66 -3.28
N MET A 196 -7.17 -9.47 -3.62
CA MET A 196 -8.17 -10.51 -3.43
C MET A 196 -8.08 -11.50 -4.60
N MET A 197 -7.76 -12.76 -4.32
CA MET A 197 -7.74 -13.80 -5.34
C MET A 197 -9.17 -14.12 -5.77
N MET A 198 -9.57 -13.63 -6.94
CA MET A 198 -10.76 -14.12 -7.63
C MET A 198 -10.32 -15.17 -8.67
N ALA A 199 -10.77 -16.39 -8.46
CA ALA A 199 -10.51 -17.50 -9.37
C ALA A 199 -11.50 -17.42 -10.56
N GLU A 200 -11.07 -16.80 -11.68
CA GLU A 200 -11.63 -17.11 -13.00
C GLU A 200 -10.64 -16.67 -14.09
N ALA A 201 -9.82 -17.61 -14.55
CA ALA A 201 -9.05 -17.43 -15.78
C ALA A 201 -9.86 -17.98 -16.95
N ARG A 202 -10.47 -17.11 -17.76
CA ARG A 202 -10.93 -17.47 -19.11
C ARG A 202 -9.80 -17.18 -20.09
N ALA A 203 -9.57 -18.10 -20.99
CA ALA A 203 -8.63 -17.91 -22.10
C ALA A 203 -9.03 -16.68 -22.92
N ALA A 204 -8.31 -15.58 -22.76
CA ALA A 204 -8.52 -14.35 -23.47
C ALA A 204 -7.31 -14.05 -24.36
N LYS A 205 -7.58 -13.30 -25.43
CA LYS A 205 -6.57 -12.83 -26.39
C LYS A 205 -5.65 -11.80 -25.77
N ASP A 206 -6.12 -11.10 -24.74
CA ASP A 206 -5.39 -10.03 -24.05
C ASP A 206 -4.44 -10.61 -22.99
N VAL A 207 -3.28 -9.98 -22.83
CA VAL A 207 -2.27 -10.37 -21.83
C VAL A 207 -2.80 -10.15 -20.41
N VAL A 208 -3.54 -9.06 -20.19
CA VAL A 208 -4.21 -8.75 -18.93
C VAL A 208 -5.72 -8.59 -19.19
N THR A 209 -6.51 -9.43 -18.56
CA THR A 209 -7.98 -9.44 -18.73
C THR A 209 -8.71 -8.84 -17.54
N SER A 210 -8.10 -8.84 -16.36
CA SER A 210 -8.65 -8.24 -15.14
C SER A 210 -7.54 -7.92 -14.16
N VAL A 211 -7.63 -6.77 -13.52
CA VAL A 211 -6.72 -6.34 -12.46
C VAL A 211 -7.17 -6.87 -11.08
N GLY A 212 -8.45 -7.23 -10.97
CA GLY A 212 -9.07 -7.74 -9.74
C GLY A 212 -9.36 -6.67 -8.69
N VAL A 213 -10.31 -6.99 -7.81
CA VAL A 213 -10.65 -6.18 -6.65
C VAL A 213 -9.54 -6.27 -5.59
N ARG A 214 -9.30 -5.19 -4.86
CA ARG A 214 -8.36 -5.10 -3.75
C ARG A 214 -9.02 -4.61 -2.50
N GLU A 215 -8.32 -4.80 -1.39
CA GLU A 215 -8.75 -4.33 -0.09
C GLU A 215 -7.65 -3.48 0.53
N MET A 216 -8.01 -2.26 0.94
CA MET A 216 -7.20 -1.36 1.75
C MET A 216 -7.58 -1.61 3.20
N THR A 217 -6.61 -1.93 4.06
CA THR A 217 -6.85 -2.20 5.49
C THR A 217 -6.17 -1.17 6.37
N ALA A 218 -6.79 -0.85 7.49
CA ALA A 218 -6.23 -0.01 8.54
C ALA A 218 -6.47 -0.65 9.91
N SER A 219 -5.59 -0.38 10.86
CA SER A 219 -5.73 -0.83 12.25
C SER A 219 -5.37 0.29 13.21
N VAL A 220 -6.15 0.41 14.29
CA VAL A 220 -5.90 1.36 15.37
C VAL A 220 -5.90 0.62 16.70
N SER A 221 -4.95 0.96 17.58
CA SER A 221 -5.00 0.57 18.98
C SER A 221 -5.45 1.76 19.81
N ALA A 222 -6.59 1.65 20.49
CA ALA A 222 -7.19 2.72 21.27
C ALA A 222 -7.42 2.29 22.73
N THR A 223 -7.13 3.19 23.67
CA THR A 223 -7.44 3.03 25.10
C THR A 223 -8.56 4.01 25.44
N PHE A 224 -9.62 3.49 26.02
CA PHE A 224 -10.81 4.23 26.46
C PHE A 224 -10.94 4.19 27.99
N THR A 225 -11.55 5.20 28.56
CA THR A 225 -12.03 5.13 29.96
C THR A 225 -13.30 4.29 30.04
N LEU A 226 -13.49 3.58 31.17
CA LEU A 226 -14.75 2.90 31.53
C LEU A 226 -15.38 3.68 32.69
N GLU A 227 -16.65 4.04 32.55
CA GLU A 227 -17.43 4.85 33.50
C GLU A 227 -18.66 4.10 34.01
#